data_7a68e741ea6fbe4662a91936b9b5e34a
#
_entry.id   7a68e741ea6fbe4662a91936b9b5e34a
#
_cell.length_a   1.000
_cell.length_b   1.000
_cell.length_c   1.000
_cell.angle_alpha   90.00
_cell.angle_beta   90.00
_cell.angle_gamma   90.00
#
_symmetry.space_group_name_H-M   'P 1'
#
loop_
_entity.id
_entity.type
_entity.pdbx_description
1 polymer ?
#
loop_
_entity_poly.entity_id
_entity_poly.type
_entity_poly.pdbx_seq_one_letter_code
_entity_poly.pdbx_strand_id
1 'polypeptide(L)'
;MGIRGLGPAVRRYGIFGSLSGDSVVIDGPALVYQILEGCMRQGPTTNAFICRPPYSLLGRMVIGWLEELRRHNVTVRKIYFDGYLPPSKWQVRRQRLLRQSELMKALLNSHPNGSSRLPEDAFVTVKAKIALTQSLAPSTDPRWSPMPPPMPPFLVPAVVEIMRSCRTWGPLVEVVSGEADMFCAEDVRRHGGLLLTSDSDLLITDLGPHGKVSFFTEIVEADGRLVSEGLVACKFSLNIINDTLGLNHVGGLARVAFEKNKYRASFNEALKRAKSNINDATGSDEFQNFMEDYLMKEYLPKDHPVQKMLSSLDPRISEIVIQTLLLDSNGTVPDARSRGPETLAMFLPVMIEDRTRKSAWTMSTAVRQLAYTIMQTFAVHKSPVVIEYRLLEASNPLMGRRVNVPELEEALRQCDRLVDTLKQIAKRIPGVDMQWLAFAIYQDVVLSSSEERLPLSASLIAKAKRESDDRSKHSWDIIHFAAQVQASLYSFRIAKQAFDVAASLCPSLPPAVRELHGHLSALPPIADWPTVENISQALAVADEAKLLSTVTDILGIPEIEIPEQPKKRKSGDGFSRRERGPKRPASINPFSVLSHVNRD
;
A
#
# COMPACT_ATOMS: atom_id res chain seq x y z
N MET A 1 12.98 7.57 1.84
CA MET A 1 12.44 8.48 0.78
C MET A 1 13.15 9.81 0.94
N GLY A 2 12.76 10.84 0.26
CA GLY A 2 13.31 12.17 0.44
C GLY A 2 14.57 12.48 -0.40
N ILE A 3 15.28 13.55 -0.04
CA ILE A 3 16.44 14.06 -0.77
C ILE A 3 17.61 13.09 -0.60
N ARG A 4 17.95 12.42 -1.69
CA ARG A 4 18.95 11.33 -1.68
C ARG A 4 20.27 11.76 -1.05
N GLY A 5 20.69 11.07 0.03
CA GLY A 5 21.96 11.29 0.72
C GLY A 5 22.00 12.54 1.61
N LEU A 6 20.88 13.23 1.86
CA LEU A 6 20.85 14.36 2.79
C LEU A 6 21.01 13.89 4.24
N GLY A 7 20.23 12.90 4.68
CA GLY A 7 20.31 12.35 6.05
C GLY A 7 21.72 11.94 6.45
N PRO A 8 22.41 11.04 5.71
CA PRO A 8 23.80 10.70 5.99
C PRO A 8 24.77 11.90 6.01
N ALA A 9 24.56 12.88 5.14
CA ALA A 9 25.44 14.07 5.06
C ALA A 9 25.32 14.98 6.29
N VAL A 10 24.12 15.08 6.88
CA VAL A 10 23.90 15.92 8.07
C VAL A 10 24.02 15.16 9.38
N ARG A 11 24.22 13.85 9.38
CA ARG A 11 24.27 13.01 10.59
C ARG A 11 25.26 13.53 11.64
N ARG A 12 26.41 14.03 11.21
CA ARG A 12 27.43 14.61 12.09
C ARG A 12 27.01 15.87 12.85
N TYR A 13 25.89 16.50 12.45
CA TYR A 13 25.33 17.68 13.10
C TYR A 13 24.14 17.34 14.01
N GLY A 14 23.74 16.06 14.04
CA GLY A 14 22.74 15.56 14.97
C GLY A 14 23.30 15.45 16.40
N ILE A 15 22.47 15.69 17.38
CA ILE A 15 22.81 15.60 18.80
C ILE A 15 22.15 14.34 19.38
N PHE A 16 22.99 13.45 19.87
CA PHE A 16 22.50 12.28 20.61
C PHE A 16 22.01 12.68 21.99
N GLY A 17 20.83 12.20 22.37
CA GLY A 17 20.25 12.46 23.66
C GLY A 17 19.13 11.49 24.03
N SER A 18 18.83 11.44 25.32
CA SER A 18 17.73 10.61 25.83
C SER A 18 16.40 10.98 25.18
N LEU A 19 15.57 9.97 24.93
CA LEU A 19 14.16 10.14 24.54
C LEU A 19 13.22 10.26 25.74
N SER A 20 13.67 9.86 26.95
CA SER A 20 12.82 9.93 28.13
C SER A 20 12.35 11.36 28.40
N GLY A 21 11.06 11.54 28.56
CA GLY A 21 10.40 12.82 28.74
C GLY A 21 10.10 13.58 27.44
N ASP A 22 10.54 13.08 26.27
CA ASP A 22 10.18 13.71 24.99
C ASP A 22 8.70 13.49 24.65
N SER A 23 8.12 14.51 24.00
CA SER A 23 6.84 14.42 23.30
C SER A 23 7.10 14.22 21.81
N VAL A 24 6.57 13.14 21.23
CA VAL A 24 6.84 12.77 19.85
C VAL A 24 5.59 12.78 18.98
N VAL A 25 5.77 13.15 17.71
CA VAL A 25 4.80 13.00 16.62
C VAL A 25 5.38 11.99 15.64
N ILE A 26 4.55 11.11 15.12
CA ILE A 26 5.00 9.99 14.29
C ILE A 26 4.42 10.09 12.88
N ASP A 27 5.28 10.01 11.89
CA ASP A 27 4.96 9.73 10.50
C ASP A 27 4.52 8.26 10.39
N GLY A 28 3.20 8.05 10.34
CA GLY A 28 2.59 6.73 10.40
C GLY A 28 2.96 5.82 9.23
N PRO A 29 2.84 6.25 7.97
CA PRO A 29 3.32 5.49 6.82
C PRO A 29 4.78 5.05 6.97
N ALA A 30 5.68 5.95 7.35
CA ALA A 30 7.09 5.63 7.51
C ALA A 30 7.33 4.59 8.61
N LEU A 31 6.63 4.70 9.76
CA LEU A 31 6.71 3.68 10.82
C LEU A 31 6.27 2.30 10.31
N VAL A 32 5.14 2.23 9.61
CA VAL A 32 4.59 0.96 9.10
C VAL A 32 5.58 0.28 8.13
N TYR A 33 6.21 1.04 7.25
CA TYR A 33 7.24 0.52 6.34
C TYR A 33 8.50 0.05 7.08
N GLN A 34 8.95 0.78 8.10
CA GLN A 34 10.10 0.39 8.92
C GLN A 34 9.85 -0.91 9.71
N ILE A 35 8.67 -1.05 10.27
CA ILE A 35 8.27 -2.29 10.97
C ILE A 35 8.20 -3.46 9.98
N LEU A 36 7.61 -3.28 8.79
CA LEU A 36 7.60 -4.32 7.77
C LEU A 36 9.03 -4.77 7.43
N GLU A 37 9.93 -3.81 7.17
CA GLU A 37 11.32 -4.11 6.84
C GLU A 37 12.01 -4.86 7.97
N GLY A 38 11.82 -4.45 9.21
CA GLY A 38 12.32 -5.15 10.39
C GLY A 38 11.79 -6.58 10.52
N CYS A 39 10.49 -6.79 10.31
CA CYS A 39 9.88 -8.12 10.31
C CYS A 39 10.43 -9.01 9.19
N MET A 40 10.62 -8.45 7.99
CA MET A 40 11.18 -9.17 6.85
C MET A 40 12.63 -9.58 7.09
N ARG A 41 13.43 -8.76 7.76
CA ARG A 41 14.84 -9.09 8.11
C ARG A 41 14.95 -10.18 9.17
N GLN A 42 14.01 -10.26 10.09
CA GLN A 42 13.97 -11.27 11.16
C GLN A 42 13.19 -12.53 10.77
N GLY A 43 12.42 -12.45 9.70
CA GLY A 43 11.58 -13.55 9.19
C GLY A 43 12.39 -14.64 8.48
N PRO A 44 11.69 -15.63 7.93
CA PRO A 44 12.31 -16.75 7.25
C PRO A 44 13.05 -16.33 5.98
N THR A 45 14.14 -16.99 5.70
CA THR A 45 15.01 -16.78 4.54
C THR A 45 14.63 -17.66 3.35
N THR A 46 13.36 -17.99 3.19
CA THR A 46 12.86 -18.82 2.09
C THR A 46 12.78 -18.04 0.78
N ASN A 47 12.89 -18.72 -0.37
CA ASN A 47 12.70 -18.14 -1.70
C ASN A 47 11.21 -17.84 -2.03
N ALA A 48 10.33 -17.76 -1.02
CA ALA A 48 8.93 -17.44 -1.23
C ALA A 48 8.75 -15.94 -1.43
N PHE A 49 8.49 -15.50 -2.65
CA PHE A 49 8.25 -14.08 -2.94
C PHE A 49 6.91 -13.57 -2.36
N ILE A 50 6.00 -14.47 -2.00
CA ILE A 50 4.77 -14.15 -1.27
C ILE A 50 4.96 -14.20 0.25
N CYS A 51 6.18 -14.50 0.72
CA CYS A 51 6.52 -14.54 2.14
C CYS A 51 6.32 -13.15 2.77
N ARG A 52 5.18 -12.97 3.41
CA ARG A 52 4.80 -11.72 4.06
C ARG A 52 4.44 -11.98 5.50
N PRO A 53 4.89 -11.11 6.41
CA PRO A 53 4.32 -11.11 7.75
C PRO A 53 2.81 -10.91 7.65
N PRO A 54 1.99 -11.72 8.35
CA PRO A 54 0.54 -11.50 8.41
C PRO A 54 0.22 -10.09 8.91
N TYR A 55 -0.86 -9.48 8.40
CA TYR A 55 -1.24 -8.12 8.82
C TYR A 55 -1.49 -8.01 10.32
N SER A 56 -2.06 -9.06 10.94
CA SER A 56 -2.23 -9.16 12.40
C SER A 56 -0.89 -9.09 13.15
N LEU A 57 0.16 -9.72 12.61
CA LEU A 57 1.51 -9.62 13.18
C LEU A 57 2.06 -8.19 13.05
N LEU A 58 1.97 -7.60 11.84
CA LEU A 58 2.45 -6.24 11.60
C LEU A 58 1.78 -5.22 12.52
N GLY A 59 0.45 -5.32 12.70
CA GLY A 59 -0.27 -4.47 13.65
C GLY A 59 0.20 -4.66 15.08
N ARG A 60 0.40 -5.92 15.54
CA ARG A 60 0.96 -6.19 16.87
C ARG A 60 2.38 -5.64 17.02
N MET A 61 3.21 -5.72 15.97
CA MET A 61 4.58 -5.18 16.02
C MET A 61 4.58 -3.66 16.14
N VAL A 62 3.71 -2.95 15.40
CA VAL A 62 3.56 -1.49 15.53
C VAL A 62 3.10 -1.12 16.94
N ILE A 63 2.05 -1.79 17.46
CA ILE A 63 1.55 -1.54 18.83
C ILE A 63 2.65 -1.83 19.86
N GLY A 64 3.35 -2.95 19.73
CA GLY A 64 4.43 -3.31 20.64
C GLY A 64 5.60 -2.31 20.62
N TRP A 65 5.93 -1.75 19.45
CA TRP A 65 6.94 -0.71 19.29
C TRP A 65 6.51 0.60 20.00
N LEU A 66 5.24 0.99 19.86
CA LEU A 66 4.68 2.15 20.56
C LEU A 66 4.64 1.95 22.08
N GLU A 67 4.31 0.74 22.54
CA GLU A 67 4.34 0.39 23.96
C GLU A 67 5.76 0.43 24.53
N GLU A 68 6.77 0.12 23.74
CA GLU A 68 8.16 0.24 24.13
C GLU A 68 8.57 1.70 24.33
N LEU A 69 8.19 2.61 23.41
CA LEU A 69 8.36 4.05 23.62
C LEU A 69 7.73 4.51 24.94
N ARG A 70 6.48 4.09 25.19
CA ARG A 70 5.77 4.45 26.42
C ARG A 70 6.46 3.95 27.68
N ARG A 71 7.01 2.71 27.66
CA ARG A 71 7.78 2.16 28.81
C ARG A 71 9.04 2.96 29.11
N HIS A 72 9.62 3.59 28.11
CA HIS A 72 10.78 4.48 28.25
C HIS A 72 10.38 5.94 28.51
N ASN A 73 9.15 6.20 28.98
CA ASN A 73 8.65 7.54 29.30
C ASN A 73 8.65 8.52 28.10
N VAL A 74 8.40 8.01 26.90
CA VAL A 74 8.20 8.83 25.68
C VAL A 74 6.69 8.99 25.47
N THR A 75 6.24 10.23 25.32
CA THR A 75 4.83 10.54 25.09
C THR A 75 4.56 10.67 23.61
N VAL A 76 3.76 9.75 23.03
CA VAL A 76 3.28 9.88 21.66
C VAL A 76 2.07 10.80 21.64
N ARG A 77 2.17 11.92 20.92
CA ARG A 77 1.11 12.93 20.82
C ARG A 77 0.12 12.62 19.72
N LYS A 78 0.63 12.29 18.52
CA LYS A 78 -0.16 11.95 17.35
C LYS A 78 0.61 11.01 16.41
N ILE A 79 -0.15 10.25 15.59
CA ILE A 79 0.36 9.39 14.53
C ILE A 79 -0.46 9.73 13.28
N TYR A 80 0.15 10.46 12.34
CA TYR A 80 -0.51 10.94 11.14
C TYR A 80 -0.36 9.98 9.97
N PHE A 81 -1.41 9.85 9.16
CA PHE A 81 -1.43 9.08 7.91
C PHE A 81 -1.95 9.92 6.76
N ASP A 82 -1.36 9.72 5.56
CA ASP A 82 -1.79 10.41 4.34
C ASP A 82 -3.26 10.12 4.04
N GLY A 83 -4.07 11.15 3.85
CA GLY A 83 -5.44 10.99 3.41
C GLY A 83 -5.72 11.62 2.05
N TYR A 84 -4.77 12.40 1.54
CA TYR A 84 -4.86 12.98 0.21
C TYR A 84 -3.49 13.26 -0.39
N LEU A 85 -3.32 12.88 -1.66
CA LEU A 85 -2.14 13.19 -2.46
C LEU A 85 -2.56 14.05 -3.67
N PRO A 86 -2.03 15.27 -3.83
CA PRO A 86 -2.42 16.17 -4.89
C PRO A 86 -1.99 15.65 -6.29
N PRO A 87 -2.71 16.05 -7.38
CA PRO A 87 -2.42 15.64 -8.75
C PRO A 87 -0.97 15.88 -9.20
N SER A 88 -0.31 16.93 -8.72
CA SER A 88 1.10 17.22 -8.98
C SER A 88 2.06 16.09 -8.58
N LYS A 89 1.68 15.29 -7.59
CA LYS A 89 2.44 14.12 -7.10
C LYS A 89 2.09 12.81 -7.84
N TRP A 90 1.01 12.77 -8.64
CA TRP A 90 0.54 11.52 -9.29
C TRP A 90 1.52 10.98 -10.32
N GLN A 91 2.29 11.82 -10.99
CA GLN A 91 3.32 11.36 -11.94
C GLN A 91 4.37 10.48 -11.24
N VAL A 92 4.84 10.89 -10.06
CA VAL A 92 5.80 10.10 -9.25
C VAL A 92 5.16 8.79 -8.80
N ARG A 93 3.88 8.83 -8.39
CA ARG A 93 3.13 7.64 -7.99
C ARG A 93 2.94 6.65 -9.15
N ARG A 94 2.61 7.16 -10.35
CA ARG A 94 2.54 6.34 -11.59
C ARG A 94 3.88 5.68 -11.92
N GLN A 95 5.00 6.39 -11.76
CA GLN A 95 6.34 5.80 -11.94
C GLN A 95 6.65 4.69 -10.92
N ARG A 96 6.22 4.85 -9.67
CA ARG A 96 6.33 3.79 -8.65
C ARG A 96 5.50 2.55 -9.03
N LEU A 97 4.28 2.74 -9.55
CA LEU A 97 3.45 1.65 -10.07
C LEU A 97 4.11 0.93 -11.25
N LEU A 98 4.73 1.66 -12.17
CA LEU A 98 5.46 1.07 -13.29
C LEU A 98 6.58 0.16 -12.80
N ARG A 99 7.40 0.61 -11.84
CA ARG A 99 8.45 -0.21 -11.22
C ARG A 99 7.89 -1.48 -10.56
N GLN A 100 6.75 -1.38 -9.87
CA GLN A 100 6.07 -2.55 -9.30
C GLN A 100 5.58 -3.51 -10.39
N SER A 101 5.10 -2.98 -11.51
CA SER A 101 4.69 -3.76 -12.67
C SER A 101 5.86 -4.54 -13.29
N GLU A 102 7.02 -3.90 -13.41
CA GLU A 102 8.25 -4.54 -13.90
C GLU A 102 8.74 -5.63 -12.94
N LEU A 103 8.70 -5.36 -11.64
CA LEU A 103 9.01 -6.35 -10.61
C LEU A 103 8.10 -7.59 -10.70
N MET A 104 6.78 -7.39 -10.84
CA MET A 104 5.84 -8.49 -10.99
C MET A 104 6.09 -9.30 -12.26
N LYS A 105 6.45 -8.66 -13.37
CA LYS A 105 6.84 -9.36 -14.61
C LYS A 105 8.10 -10.20 -14.40
N ALA A 106 9.10 -9.65 -13.73
CA ALA A 106 10.33 -10.37 -13.43
C ALA A 106 10.08 -11.58 -12.50
N LEU A 107 9.22 -11.42 -11.48
CA LEU A 107 8.83 -12.52 -10.59
C LEU A 107 8.10 -13.65 -11.32
N LEU A 108 7.15 -13.32 -12.19
CA LEU A 108 6.44 -14.31 -12.99
C LEU A 108 7.42 -15.12 -13.85
N ASN A 109 8.36 -14.44 -14.50
CA ASN A 109 9.36 -15.08 -15.35
C ASN A 109 10.35 -15.96 -14.56
N SER A 110 10.75 -15.54 -13.36
CA SER A 110 11.68 -16.29 -12.51
C SER A 110 11.03 -17.41 -11.71
N HIS A 111 9.72 -17.36 -11.51
CA HIS A 111 8.96 -18.34 -10.75
C HIS A 111 7.74 -18.89 -11.54
N PRO A 112 7.96 -19.53 -12.71
CA PRO A 112 6.87 -19.95 -13.58
C PRO A 112 5.91 -20.96 -12.93
N ASN A 113 6.39 -21.72 -11.93
CA ASN A 113 5.60 -22.71 -11.18
C ASN A 113 5.00 -22.16 -9.87
N GLY A 114 5.01 -20.85 -9.67
CA GLY A 114 4.49 -20.21 -8.46
C GLY A 114 5.51 -20.06 -7.34
N SER A 115 5.03 -19.92 -6.10
CA SER A 115 5.83 -19.60 -4.91
C SER A 115 5.92 -20.79 -3.96
N SER A 116 7.03 -20.94 -3.27
CA SER A 116 7.15 -21.88 -2.15
C SER A 116 6.20 -21.48 -1.01
N ARG A 117 5.65 -22.44 -0.30
CA ARG A 117 4.89 -22.22 0.93
C ARG A 117 5.79 -21.83 2.07
N LEU A 118 5.26 -21.04 2.99
CA LEU A 118 5.92 -20.73 4.24
C LEU A 118 5.73 -21.83 5.28
N PRO A 119 6.73 -22.09 6.14
CA PRO A 119 6.51 -22.82 7.37
C PRO A 119 5.45 -22.10 8.24
N GLU A 120 4.64 -22.87 8.97
CA GLU A 120 3.60 -22.31 9.86
C GLU A 120 4.19 -21.41 10.96
N ASP A 121 5.41 -21.68 11.38
CA ASP A 121 6.16 -20.94 12.41
C ASP A 121 7.06 -19.85 11.85
N ALA A 122 6.93 -19.52 10.57
CA ALA A 122 7.83 -18.64 9.81
C ALA A 122 8.17 -17.30 10.50
N PHE A 123 7.24 -16.74 11.27
CA PHE A 123 7.39 -15.45 11.95
C PHE A 123 7.25 -15.53 13.48
N VAL A 124 7.27 -16.71 14.08
CA VAL A 124 7.07 -16.90 15.54
C VAL A 124 8.17 -16.23 16.36
N THR A 125 9.39 -16.15 15.84
CA THR A 125 10.54 -15.55 16.54
C THR A 125 10.62 -14.03 16.44
N VAL A 126 9.79 -13.39 15.60
CA VAL A 126 9.82 -11.94 15.42
C VAL A 126 9.26 -11.24 16.65
N LYS A 127 10.07 -10.36 17.24
CA LYS A 127 9.72 -9.61 18.47
C LYS A 127 9.54 -8.12 18.18
N ALA A 128 8.53 -7.53 18.82
CA ALA A 128 8.28 -6.10 18.82
C ALA A 128 9.28 -5.38 19.73
N LYS A 129 10.39 -4.92 19.16
CA LYS A 129 11.41 -4.12 19.85
C LYS A 129 11.82 -2.92 19.02
N ILE A 130 12.36 -1.91 19.63
CA ILE A 130 12.97 -0.76 18.96
C ILE A 130 14.04 -1.23 17.94
N ALA A 131 14.77 -2.29 18.25
CA ALA A 131 15.72 -2.93 17.34
C ALA A 131 15.14 -3.31 15.96
N LEU A 132 13.79 -3.46 15.82
CA LEU A 132 13.17 -3.67 14.50
C LEU A 132 13.39 -2.51 13.53
N THR A 133 13.51 -1.28 14.06
CA THR A 133 13.68 -0.07 13.25
C THR A 133 15.12 0.35 13.10
N GLN A 134 16.05 -0.24 13.85
CA GLN A 134 17.47 0.08 13.74
C GLN A 134 18.03 -0.30 12.37
N SER A 135 18.93 0.55 11.86
CA SER A 135 19.68 0.25 10.64
C SER A 135 20.65 -0.89 10.93
N LEU A 136 20.25 -2.11 10.60
CA LEU A 136 21.24 -3.17 10.41
C LEU A 136 22.05 -2.79 9.18
N ALA A 137 23.37 -2.90 9.23
CA ALA A 137 24.25 -2.77 8.06
C ALA A 137 23.68 -3.61 6.91
N PRO A 138 23.80 -3.15 5.64
CA PRO A 138 23.33 -3.95 4.50
C PRO A 138 23.82 -5.37 4.70
N SER A 139 22.88 -6.31 4.80
CA SER A 139 23.23 -7.70 5.01
C SER A 139 24.06 -8.16 3.82
N THR A 140 25.31 -8.48 4.07
CA THR A 140 26.17 -9.22 3.12
C THR A 140 25.74 -10.69 3.03
N ASP A 141 24.60 -11.02 3.67
CA ASP A 141 24.07 -12.36 3.72
C ASP A 141 23.58 -12.78 2.32
N PRO A 142 24.19 -13.80 1.70
CA PRO A 142 23.80 -14.29 0.38
C PRO A 142 22.37 -14.85 0.31
N ARG A 143 21.68 -14.95 1.45
CA ARG A 143 20.27 -15.36 1.55
C ARG A 143 19.29 -14.30 1.05
N TRP A 144 19.71 -13.04 0.93
CA TRP A 144 18.86 -12.00 0.35
C TRP A 144 18.77 -12.21 -1.17
N SER A 145 17.56 -12.47 -1.63
CA SER A 145 17.27 -12.47 -3.06
C SER A 145 17.70 -11.11 -3.66
N PRO A 146 18.39 -11.09 -4.82
CA PRO A 146 18.72 -9.83 -5.51
C PRO A 146 17.49 -9.03 -5.90
N MET A 147 16.31 -9.63 -5.83
CA MET A 147 15.03 -9.00 -6.16
C MET A 147 14.19 -8.81 -4.88
N PRO A 148 13.90 -7.55 -4.50
CA PRO A 148 13.07 -7.30 -3.32
C PRO A 148 11.68 -7.91 -3.52
N PRO A 149 11.09 -8.50 -2.48
CA PRO A 149 9.74 -9.02 -2.56
C PRO A 149 8.72 -7.89 -2.81
N PRO A 150 7.61 -8.14 -3.54
CA PRO A 150 6.55 -7.15 -3.71
C PRO A 150 5.97 -6.73 -2.36
N MET A 151 5.53 -5.49 -2.23
CA MET A 151 4.94 -4.98 -0.98
C MET A 151 3.58 -5.64 -0.69
N PRO A 152 3.21 -5.87 0.58
CA PRO A 152 1.86 -6.32 0.92
C PRO A 152 0.81 -5.29 0.43
N PRO A 153 -0.23 -5.72 -0.31
CA PRO A 153 -1.17 -4.80 -0.96
C PRO A 153 -1.88 -3.83 0.01
N PHE A 154 -2.27 -4.32 1.17
CA PHE A 154 -3.08 -3.58 2.16
C PHE A 154 -2.29 -3.23 3.42
N LEU A 155 -0.96 -3.08 3.32
CA LEU A 155 -0.06 -2.86 4.45
C LEU A 155 -0.54 -1.72 5.37
N VAL A 156 -0.63 -0.52 4.84
CA VAL A 156 -1.00 0.66 5.64
C VAL A 156 -2.46 0.59 6.11
N PRO A 157 -3.46 0.31 5.26
CA PRO A 157 -4.84 0.20 5.72
C PRO A 157 -5.06 -0.84 6.83
N ALA A 158 -4.44 -2.02 6.71
CA ALA A 158 -4.57 -3.08 7.72
C ALA A 158 -4.00 -2.66 9.08
N VAL A 159 -2.82 -2.04 9.08
CA VAL A 159 -2.18 -1.57 10.32
C VAL A 159 -2.98 -0.42 10.94
N VAL A 160 -3.47 0.53 10.14
CA VAL A 160 -4.34 1.61 10.61
C VAL A 160 -5.62 1.06 11.26
N GLU A 161 -6.26 0.06 10.65
CA GLU A 161 -7.45 -0.59 11.20
C GLU A 161 -7.17 -1.26 12.55
N ILE A 162 -6.07 -2.01 12.67
CA ILE A 162 -5.65 -2.65 13.92
C ILE A 162 -5.30 -1.62 14.98
N MET A 163 -4.59 -0.55 14.62
CA MET A 163 -4.25 0.52 15.58
C MET A 163 -5.49 1.22 16.10
N ARG A 164 -6.47 1.50 15.24
CA ARG A 164 -7.75 2.13 15.63
C ARG A 164 -8.56 1.30 16.59
N SER A 165 -8.50 -0.03 16.49
CA SER A 165 -9.16 -0.93 17.43
C SER A 165 -8.48 -0.96 18.80
N CYS A 166 -7.24 -0.47 18.92
CA CYS A 166 -6.52 -0.40 20.18
C CYS A 166 -7.00 0.79 21.03
N ARG A 167 -7.47 0.52 22.25
CA ARG A 167 -8.00 1.54 23.17
C ARG A 167 -6.99 2.65 23.47
N THR A 168 -5.71 2.32 23.59
CA THR A 168 -4.64 3.29 23.92
C THR A 168 -4.22 4.11 22.71
N TRP A 169 -4.01 3.47 21.58
CA TRP A 169 -3.37 4.10 20.40
C TRP A 169 -4.37 4.60 19.37
N GLY A 170 -5.58 4.02 19.31
CA GLY A 170 -6.61 4.40 18.34
C GLY A 170 -6.94 5.90 18.34
N PRO A 171 -7.12 6.56 19.52
CA PRO A 171 -7.40 8.01 19.57
C PRO A 171 -6.26 8.92 19.08
N LEU A 172 -5.04 8.38 18.94
CA LEU A 172 -3.88 9.13 18.44
C LEU A 172 -3.67 8.97 16.94
N VAL A 173 -4.35 8.00 16.29
CA VAL A 173 -4.26 7.75 14.84
C VAL A 173 -5.16 8.73 14.11
N GLU A 174 -4.57 9.48 13.18
CA GLU A 174 -5.29 10.48 12.39
C GLU A 174 -4.93 10.36 10.91
N VAL A 175 -5.95 10.16 10.05
CA VAL A 175 -5.82 10.29 8.59
C VAL A 175 -6.17 11.72 8.24
N VAL A 176 -5.23 12.43 7.63
CA VAL A 176 -5.33 13.88 7.39
C VAL A 176 -5.76 14.19 5.96
N SER A 177 -6.25 15.41 5.72
CA SER A 177 -6.67 15.87 4.40
C SER A 177 -5.50 16.29 3.48
N GLY A 178 -4.33 15.69 3.68
CA GLY A 178 -3.10 15.97 2.94
C GLY A 178 -2.04 14.90 3.17
N GLU A 179 -0.78 15.26 3.00
CA GLU A 179 0.39 14.41 3.27
C GLU A 179 0.71 14.42 4.77
N ALA A 180 0.89 13.24 5.37
CA ALA A 180 1.11 13.08 6.82
C ALA A 180 2.34 13.84 7.33
N ASP A 181 3.42 13.86 6.54
CA ASP A 181 4.67 14.53 6.86
C ASP A 181 4.49 16.05 7.12
N MET A 182 3.65 16.72 6.33
CA MET A 182 3.35 18.13 6.51
C MET A 182 2.52 18.39 7.78
N PHE A 183 1.59 17.49 8.12
CA PHE A 183 0.82 17.59 9.37
C PHE A 183 1.69 17.29 10.59
N CYS A 184 2.61 16.32 10.49
CA CYS A 184 3.62 16.07 11.51
C CYS A 184 4.50 17.31 11.75
N ALA A 185 4.97 17.93 10.67
CA ALA A 185 5.80 19.14 10.75
C ALA A 185 5.06 20.32 11.39
N GLU A 186 3.80 20.55 11.00
CA GLU A 186 2.97 21.64 11.54
C GLU A 186 2.63 21.42 13.02
N ASP A 187 2.34 20.17 13.44
CA ASP A 187 2.12 19.84 14.84
C ASP A 187 3.37 20.15 15.68
N VAL A 188 4.55 19.70 15.22
CA VAL A 188 5.82 19.98 15.91
C VAL A 188 6.17 21.46 15.87
N ARG A 189 5.89 22.17 14.77
CA ARG A 189 6.11 23.61 14.66
C ARG A 189 5.32 24.41 15.72
N ARG A 190 4.07 23.97 15.98
CA ARG A 190 3.17 24.65 16.96
C ARG A 190 3.49 24.30 18.40
N HIS A 191 3.80 23.05 18.68
CA HIS A 191 3.88 22.54 20.05
C HIS A 191 5.31 22.16 20.47
N GLY A 192 6.29 22.26 19.56
CA GLY A 192 7.63 21.73 19.80
C GLY A 192 7.66 20.21 19.84
N GLY A 193 8.78 19.65 20.27
CA GLY A 193 8.96 18.21 20.43
C GLY A 193 9.74 17.57 19.29
N LEU A 194 9.57 16.25 19.12
CA LEU A 194 10.35 15.44 18.21
C LEU A 194 9.47 14.79 17.16
N LEU A 195 9.80 14.95 15.88
CA LEU A 195 9.17 14.25 14.77
C LEU A 195 9.96 12.96 14.49
N LEU A 196 9.30 11.81 14.52
CA LEU A 196 9.88 10.51 14.17
C LEU A 196 9.45 10.10 12.76
N THR A 197 10.42 9.89 11.87
CA THR A 197 10.19 9.59 10.46
C THR A 197 11.30 8.74 9.85
N SER A 198 11.15 8.35 8.58
CA SER A 198 12.21 7.84 7.70
C SER A 198 12.50 8.78 6.54
N ASP A 199 11.81 9.93 6.45
CA ASP A 199 11.93 10.84 5.33
C ASP A 199 12.91 11.98 5.62
N SER A 200 13.96 12.09 4.80
CA SER A 200 14.97 13.13 4.92
C SER A 200 14.50 14.52 4.50
N ASP A 201 13.35 14.63 3.83
CA ASP A 201 12.77 15.92 3.42
C ASP A 201 12.35 16.75 4.63
N LEU A 202 11.98 16.08 5.72
CA LEU A 202 11.64 16.74 6.98
C LEU A 202 12.83 17.42 7.68
N LEU A 203 14.07 17.19 7.23
CA LEU A 203 15.25 17.94 7.68
C LEU A 203 15.28 19.38 7.16
N ILE A 204 14.55 19.69 6.09
CA ILE A 204 14.51 21.05 5.50
C ILE A 204 13.18 21.76 5.74
N THR A 205 12.24 21.09 6.40
CA THR A 205 10.93 21.65 6.74
C THR A 205 11.02 22.47 8.03
N ASP A 206 10.31 23.61 8.07
CA ASP A 206 10.25 24.44 9.28
C ASP A 206 9.45 23.74 10.39
N LEU A 207 10.14 23.37 11.45
CA LEU A 207 9.57 22.75 12.65
C LEU A 207 9.48 23.72 13.84
N GLY A 208 9.68 25.01 13.59
CA GLY A 208 9.75 26.02 14.64
C GLY A 208 11.03 25.94 15.49
N PRO A 209 11.16 26.83 16.49
CA PRO A 209 12.41 26.98 17.26
C PRO A 209 12.71 25.79 18.17
N HIS A 210 11.70 25.02 18.58
CA HIS A 210 11.82 23.91 19.52
C HIS A 210 11.59 22.54 18.88
N GLY A 211 11.29 22.50 17.58
CA GLY A 211 11.07 21.27 16.85
C GLY A 211 12.38 20.59 16.44
N LYS A 212 12.36 19.27 16.44
CA LYS A 212 13.49 18.40 16.04
C LYS A 212 12.97 17.23 15.22
N VAL A 213 13.84 16.64 14.40
CA VAL A 213 13.58 15.38 13.68
C VAL A 213 14.50 14.30 14.22
N SER A 214 14.03 13.08 14.26
CA SER A 214 14.86 11.89 14.37
C SER A 214 14.37 10.80 13.45
N PHE A 215 15.29 10.03 12.90
CA PHE A 215 14.94 8.88 12.08
C PHE A 215 14.72 7.63 12.96
N PHE A 216 13.76 6.78 12.58
CA PHE A 216 13.52 5.52 13.30
C PHE A 216 14.80 4.68 13.45
N THR A 217 15.67 4.70 12.43
CA THR A 217 16.95 3.98 12.43
C THR A 217 18.01 4.58 13.35
N GLU A 218 17.80 5.78 13.88
CA GLU A 218 18.72 6.46 14.81
C GLU A 218 18.27 6.34 16.27
N ILE A 219 17.21 5.57 16.54
CA ILE A 219 16.76 5.27 17.91
C ILE A 219 17.43 3.97 18.35
N VAL A 220 18.17 4.02 19.45
CA VAL A 220 18.91 2.88 20.00
C VAL A 220 18.72 2.76 21.51
N GLU A 221 18.89 1.54 22.06
CA GLU A 221 19.02 1.34 23.50
C GLU A 221 20.34 1.94 23.99
N ALA A 222 20.33 2.59 25.13
CA ALA A 222 21.53 3.15 25.73
C ALA A 222 22.55 2.04 26.08
N ASP A 223 23.80 2.23 25.69
CA ASP A 223 24.88 1.29 25.97
C ASP A 223 25.69 1.63 27.25
N GLY A 224 25.15 2.53 28.08
CA GLY A 224 25.81 3.02 29.29
C GLY A 224 26.88 4.09 29.08
N ARG A 225 27.23 4.43 27.81
CA ARG A 225 28.25 5.44 27.51
C ARG A 225 27.71 6.86 27.47
N LEU A 226 26.49 7.05 26.99
CA LEU A 226 25.83 8.35 26.81
C LEU A 226 24.76 8.61 27.88
N VAL A 227 24.03 7.59 28.24
CA VAL A 227 22.95 7.61 29.26
C VAL A 227 22.98 6.26 29.96
N SER A 228 22.71 6.21 31.27
CA SER A 228 22.83 4.99 32.07
C SER A 228 21.84 3.90 31.64
N GLU A 229 20.61 4.29 31.25
CA GLU A 229 19.55 3.38 30.83
C GLU A 229 18.55 4.10 29.91
N GLY A 230 17.79 3.35 29.09
CA GLY A 230 16.68 3.85 28.30
C GLY A 230 16.96 3.96 26.80
N LEU A 231 16.14 4.75 26.10
CA LEU A 231 16.28 4.99 24.69
C LEU A 231 17.01 6.31 24.42
N VAL A 232 17.92 6.28 23.45
CA VAL A 232 18.62 7.46 22.91
C VAL A 232 18.33 7.59 21.43
N ALA A 233 18.28 8.83 20.96
CA ALA A 233 18.10 9.14 19.53
C ALA A 233 19.05 10.25 19.08
N CYS A 234 19.44 10.19 17.79
CA CYS A 234 20.09 11.30 17.12
C CYS A 234 19.03 12.31 16.71
N LYS A 235 19.03 13.50 17.35
CA LYS A 235 18.04 14.56 17.16
C LYS A 235 18.63 15.66 16.28
N PHE A 236 17.95 16.00 15.20
CA PHE A 236 18.34 17.03 14.25
C PHE A 236 17.50 18.30 14.49
N SER A 237 18.15 19.42 14.71
CA SER A 237 17.54 20.76 14.74
C SER A 237 17.98 21.53 13.53
N LEU A 238 17.03 22.00 12.72
CA LEU A 238 17.31 22.80 11.52
C LEU A 238 18.10 24.07 11.86
N ASN A 239 17.76 24.74 12.94
CA ASN A 239 18.45 25.95 13.40
C ASN A 239 19.92 25.66 13.72
N ILE A 240 20.20 24.60 14.51
CA ILE A 240 21.59 24.24 14.88
C ILE A 240 22.40 23.86 13.63
N ILE A 241 21.78 23.15 12.66
CA ILE A 241 22.44 22.77 11.40
C ILE A 241 22.76 24.03 10.59
N ASN A 242 21.80 24.95 10.47
CA ASN A 242 21.97 26.19 9.73
C ASN A 242 23.05 27.09 10.35
N ASP A 243 23.05 27.23 11.68
CA ASP A 243 24.07 27.99 12.43
C ASP A 243 25.46 27.39 12.22
N THR A 244 25.58 26.07 12.45
CA THR A 244 26.86 25.36 12.34
C THR A 244 27.43 25.41 10.92
N LEU A 245 26.58 25.38 9.91
CA LEU A 245 26.98 25.45 8.51
C LEU A 245 27.07 26.89 7.97
N GLY A 246 26.67 27.91 8.75
CA GLY A 246 26.63 29.30 8.32
C GLY A 246 25.68 29.53 7.15
N LEU A 247 24.45 29.00 7.25
CA LEU A 247 23.47 29.02 6.17
C LEU A 247 22.31 30.02 6.36
N ASN A 248 22.24 30.69 7.52
CA ASN A 248 21.08 31.53 7.88
C ASN A 248 20.80 32.64 6.87
N HIS A 249 21.84 33.17 6.21
CA HIS A 249 21.71 34.26 5.25
C HIS A 249 21.61 33.81 3.79
N VAL A 250 21.60 32.49 3.53
CA VAL A 250 21.62 31.92 2.17
C VAL A 250 20.45 30.98 1.87
N GLY A 251 19.39 31.00 2.69
CA GLY A 251 18.22 30.15 2.51
C GLY A 251 18.28 28.79 3.24
N GLY A 252 19.20 28.62 4.20
CA GLY A 252 19.29 27.49 5.09
C GLY A 252 19.67 26.17 4.39
N LEU A 253 19.48 25.05 5.10
CA LEU A 253 19.71 23.71 4.59
C LEU A 253 18.79 23.41 3.38
N ALA A 254 17.63 24.05 3.29
CA ALA A 254 16.72 23.96 2.16
C ALA A 254 17.38 24.41 0.85
N ARG A 255 18.18 25.47 0.88
CA ARG A 255 18.94 25.90 -0.31
C ARG A 255 19.99 24.88 -0.72
N VAL A 256 20.68 24.27 0.23
CA VAL A 256 21.65 23.19 -0.07
C VAL A 256 20.92 21.98 -0.70
N ALA A 257 19.75 21.64 -0.18
CA ALA A 257 18.91 20.58 -0.72
C ALA A 257 18.45 20.86 -2.16
N PHE A 258 18.04 22.10 -2.44
CA PHE A 258 17.68 22.57 -3.79
C PHE A 258 18.86 22.43 -4.77
N GLU A 259 20.04 22.97 -4.42
CA GLU A 259 21.24 22.90 -5.24
C GLU A 259 21.64 21.43 -5.51
N LYS A 260 21.55 20.59 -4.46
CA LYS A 260 21.85 19.17 -4.56
C LYS A 260 20.90 18.46 -5.53
N ASN A 261 19.61 18.76 -5.48
CA ASN A 261 18.60 18.14 -6.33
C ASN A 261 18.71 18.63 -7.78
N LYS A 262 18.83 19.95 -7.97
CA LYS A 262 18.92 20.61 -9.29
C LYS A 262 20.14 20.13 -10.09
N TYR A 263 21.30 20.03 -9.47
CA TYR A 263 22.56 19.72 -10.14
C TYR A 263 23.04 18.27 -9.89
N ARG A 264 22.26 17.44 -9.18
CA ARG A 264 22.69 16.11 -8.75
C ARG A 264 24.05 16.11 -8.04
N ALA A 265 24.35 17.19 -7.35
CA ALA A 265 25.64 17.46 -6.73
C ALA A 265 25.84 16.65 -5.44
N SER A 266 27.12 16.47 -5.04
CA SER A 266 27.44 16.04 -3.69
C SER A 266 27.02 17.08 -2.66
N PHE A 267 26.89 16.68 -1.38
CA PHE A 267 26.52 17.64 -0.31
C PHE A 267 27.50 18.81 -0.22
N ASN A 268 28.80 18.54 -0.30
CA ASN A 268 29.83 19.59 -0.19
C ASN A 268 29.80 20.57 -1.36
N GLU A 269 29.55 20.09 -2.58
CA GLU A 269 29.39 20.95 -3.76
C GLU A 269 28.12 21.79 -3.67
N ALA A 270 27.00 21.18 -3.25
CA ALA A 270 25.74 21.89 -3.04
C ALA A 270 25.87 22.97 -1.96
N LEU A 271 26.58 22.67 -0.86
CA LEU A 271 26.89 23.62 0.20
C LEU A 271 27.74 24.81 -0.32
N LYS A 272 28.77 24.51 -1.13
CA LYS A 272 29.61 25.55 -1.75
C LYS A 272 28.78 26.44 -2.68
N ARG A 273 27.92 25.86 -3.53
CA ARG A 273 27.03 26.61 -4.43
C ARG A 273 26.04 27.47 -3.67
N ALA A 274 25.38 26.93 -2.64
CA ALA A 274 24.46 27.69 -1.79
C ALA A 274 25.12 28.92 -1.18
N LYS A 275 26.38 28.82 -0.74
CA LYS A 275 27.15 29.94 -0.17
C LYS A 275 27.69 30.92 -1.21
N SER A 276 27.96 30.48 -2.44
CA SER A 276 28.50 31.34 -3.50
C SER A 276 27.42 32.20 -4.17
N ASN A 277 26.18 31.79 -4.18
CA ASN A 277 25.07 32.47 -4.86
C ASN A 277 24.26 33.35 -3.91
N ILE A 278 24.93 34.15 -3.08
CA ILE A 278 24.31 34.99 -2.04
C ILE A 278 23.26 35.97 -2.62
N ASN A 279 23.51 36.56 -3.79
CA ASN A 279 22.62 37.53 -4.43
C ASN A 279 21.38 36.93 -5.09
N ASP A 280 21.34 35.61 -5.30
CA ASP A 280 20.23 34.87 -5.92
C ASP A 280 19.54 33.91 -4.91
N ALA A 281 19.93 34.02 -3.65
CA ALA A 281 19.75 32.96 -2.65
C ALA A 281 18.29 32.70 -2.25
N THR A 282 17.41 33.72 -2.30
CA THR A 282 16.03 33.58 -1.79
C THR A 282 14.97 34.03 -2.79
N GLY A 283 15.36 34.51 -3.97
CA GLY A 283 14.47 35.15 -4.92
C GLY A 283 14.25 34.42 -6.25
N SER A 284 14.95 33.31 -6.53
CA SER A 284 14.68 32.58 -7.79
C SER A 284 13.35 31.86 -7.72
N ASP A 285 12.49 32.03 -8.74
CA ASP A 285 11.21 31.35 -8.88
C ASP A 285 11.36 29.82 -8.73
N GLU A 286 12.48 29.26 -9.20
CA GLU A 286 12.76 27.83 -9.09
C GLU A 286 12.95 27.37 -7.64
N PHE A 287 13.63 28.15 -6.80
CA PHE A 287 13.79 27.83 -5.39
C PHE A 287 12.48 28.00 -4.61
N GLN A 288 11.73 29.05 -4.91
CA GLN A 288 10.41 29.24 -4.30
C GLN A 288 9.46 28.09 -4.69
N ASN A 289 9.42 27.72 -5.96
CA ASN A 289 8.65 26.56 -6.43
C ASN A 289 9.09 25.25 -5.76
N PHE A 290 10.41 25.07 -5.52
CA PHE A 290 10.91 23.93 -4.75
C PHE A 290 10.40 23.96 -3.31
N MET A 291 10.46 25.12 -2.64
CA MET A 291 10.02 25.25 -1.24
C MET A 291 8.50 25.08 -1.06
N GLU A 292 7.71 25.44 -2.07
CA GLU A 292 6.26 25.23 -2.01
C GLU A 292 5.85 23.75 -1.85
N ASP A 293 6.70 22.78 -2.23
CA ASP A 293 6.44 21.34 -2.00
C ASP A 293 6.50 20.98 -0.52
N TYR A 294 7.11 21.81 0.30
CA TYR A 294 7.31 21.64 1.74
C TYR A 294 6.40 22.55 2.58
N LEU A 295 5.43 23.21 1.96
CA LEU A 295 4.42 23.99 2.68
C LEU A 295 3.16 23.17 2.91
N MET A 296 2.64 23.25 4.13
CA MET A 296 1.34 22.65 4.45
C MET A 296 0.25 23.29 3.60
N LYS A 297 -0.56 22.47 2.93
CA LYS A 297 -1.72 22.90 2.15
C LYS A 297 -3.00 22.36 2.78
N GLU A 298 -3.95 23.25 2.98
CA GLU A 298 -5.30 22.88 3.40
C GLU A 298 -6.14 22.63 2.14
N TYR A 299 -6.48 21.39 1.87
CA TYR A 299 -7.30 21.01 0.70
C TYR A 299 -8.80 21.08 0.99
N LEU A 300 -9.20 20.92 2.25
CA LEU A 300 -10.58 21.08 2.69
C LEU A 300 -10.65 22.09 3.84
N PRO A 301 -11.70 22.92 3.93
CA PRO A 301 -11.92 23.79 5.08
C PRO A 301 -11.91 23.01 6.40
N LYS A 302 -11.37 23.59 7.47
CA LYS A 302 -11.26 22.91 8.78
C LYS A 302 -12.58 22.50 9.39
N ASP A 303 -13.64 23.25 9.10
CA ASP A 303 -15.01 23.00 9.54
C ASP A 303 -15.80 22.07 8.62
N HIS A 304 -15.21 21.63 7.50
CA HIS A 304 -15.88 20.73 6.57
C HIS A 304 -16.24 19.39 7.27
N PRO A 305 -17.51 18.92 7.19
CA PRO A 305 -17.98 17.72 7.92
C PRO A 305 -17.11 16.49 7.70
N VAL A 306 -16.56 16.29 6.50
CA VAL A 306 -15.69 15.17 6.14
C VAL A 306 -14.40 15.15 6.94
N GLN A 307 -13.86 16.30 7.40
CA GLN A 307 -12.63 16.35 8.21
C GLN A 307 -12.71 15.41 9.43
N LYS A 308 -13.87 15.40 10.11
CA LYS A 308 -14.07 14.53 11.29
C LYS A 308 -14.16 13.05 10.94
N MET A 309 -14.51 12.75 9.68
CA MET A 309 -14.67 11.38 9.21
C MET A 309 -13.37 10.79 8.64
N LEU A 310 -12.42 11.62 8.20
CA LEU A 310 -11.19 11.13 7.57
C LEU A 310 -10.48 10.10 8.45
N SER A 311 -10.43 10.36 9.76
CA SER A 311 -9.82 9.42 10.71
C SER A 311 -10.53 8.07 10.81
N SER A 312 -11.73 7.90 10.26
CA SER A 312 -12.42 6.61 10.16
C SER A 312 -12.19 5.91 8.81
N LEU A 313 -11.72 6.65 7.80
CA LEU A 313 -11.53 6.12 6.45
C LEU A 313 -10.18 5.42 6.28
N ASP A 314 -10.14 4.53 5.31
CA ASP A 314 -8.89 4.03 4.73
C ASP A 314 -8.18 5.19 4.00
N PRO A 315 -6.86 5.35 4.14
CA PRO A 315 -6.10 6.43 3.51
C PRO A 315 -6.33 6.59 2.00
N ARG A 316 -6.48 5.48 1.26
CA ARG A 316 -6.74 5.53 -0.19
C ARG A 316 -8.18 5.88 -0.53
N ILE A 317 -9.11 5.50 0.35
CA ILE A 317 -10.54 5.86 0.18
C ILE A 317 -10.75 7.32 0.56
N SER A 318 -10.10 7.79 1.62
CA SER A 318 -10.03 9.21 1.95
C SER A 318 -9.59 10.06 0.75
N GLU A 319 -8.56 9.60 0.03
CA GLU A 319 -8.03 10.30 -1.15
C GLU A 319 -9.09 10.49 -2.25
N ILE A 320 -9.82 9.44 -2.65
CA ILE A 320 -10.86 9.58 -3.69
C ILE A 320 -12.06 10.38 -3.21
N VAL A 321 -12.41 10.30 -1.92
CA VAL A 321 -13.45 11.14 -1.31
C VAL A 321 -13.08 12.61 -1.40
N ILE A 322 -11.87 12.98 -1.01
CA ILE A 322 -11.40 14.38 -1.08
C ILE A 322 -11.33 14.85 -2.53
N GLN A 323 -10.80 14.06 -3.47
CA GLN A 323 -10.81 14.40 -4.89
C GLN A 323 -12.24 14.70 -5.38
N THR A 324 -13.23 13.89 -4.98
CA THR A 324 -14.61 14.06 -5.37
C THR A 324 -15.21 15.40 -4.87
N LEU A 325 -14.82 15.81 -3.66
CA LEU A 325 -15.25 17.11 -3.10
C LEU A 325 -14.56 18.31 -3.77
N LEU A 326 -13.37 18.09 -4.34
CA LEU A 326 -12.57 19.12 -5.00
C LEU A 326 -12.84 19.26 -6.50
N LEU A 327 -13.75 18.48 -7.09
CA LEU A 327 -14.05 18.56 -8.52
C LEU A 327 -14.47 19.97 -8.93
N ASP A 328 -13.87 20.47 -10.03
CA ASP A 328 -14.27 21.72 -10.68
C ASP A 328 -15.49 21.54 -11.62
N SER A 329 -15.94 22.64 -12.24
CA SER A 329 -17.06 22.64 -13.19
C SER A 329 -16.83 21.78 -14.44
N ASN A 330 -15.59 21.41 -14.74
CA ASN A 330 -15.24 20.53 -15.85
C ASN A 330 -15.16 19.05 -15.42
N GLY A 331 -15.45 18.73 -14.15
CA GLY A 331 -15.33 17.38 -13.60
C GLY A 331 -13.87 16.92 -13.46
N THR A 332 -12.94 17.84 -13.26
CA THR A 332 -11.52 17.56 -13.06
C THR A 332 -11.07 17.97 -11.66
N VAL A 333 -9.99 17.37 -11.18
CA VAL A 333 -9.39 17.71 -9.89
C VAL A 333 -8.38 18.84 -10.09
N PRO A 334 -8.63 20.05 -9.56
CA PRO A 334 -7.75 21.18 -9.75
C PRO A 334 -6.45 21.00 -8.95
N ASP A 335 -5.33 21.33 -9.59
CA ASP A 335 -4.05 21.53 -8.92
C ASP A 335 -3.22 22.51 -9.75
N ALA A 336 -2.83 23.63 -9.16
CA ALA A 336 -2.06 24.69 -9.82
C ALA A 336 -0.72 24.23 -10.41
N ARG A 337 -0.21 23.07 -9.99
CA ARG A 337 1.07 22.50 -10.43
C ARG A 337 0.95 21.33 -11.37
N SER A 338 -0.25 20.78 -11.56
CA SER A 338 -0.43 19.71 -12.52
C SER A 338 -0.27 20.25 -13.95
N ARG A 339 0.30 19.43 -14.84
CA ARG A 339 0.52 19.81 -16.26
C ARG A 339 -0.77 19.88 -17.08
N GLY A 340 -1.92 19.86 -16.41
CA GLY A 340 -3.25 19.92 -17.01
C GLY A 340 -4.31 19.36 -16.07
N PRO A 341 -5.59 19.48 -16.48
CA PRO A 341 -6.70 18.98 -15.68
C PRO A 341 -6.61 17.44 -15.57
N GLU A 342 -6.70 16.93 -14.35
CA GLU A 342 -6.70 15.49 -14.07
C GLU A 342 -8.11 15.01 -13.72
N THR A 343 -8.50 13.88 -14.26
CA THR A 343 -9.76 13.20 -13.93
C THR A 343 -9.63 12.53 -12.56
N LEU A 344 -10.78 12.23 -11.89
CA LEU A 344 -10.78 11.44 -10.66
C LEU A 344 -9.90 10.19 -10.81
N ALA A 345 -9.00 9.98 -9.86
CA ALA A 345 -8.05 8.87 -9.88
C ALA A 345 -8.16 8.01 -8.63
N MET A 346 -8.32 6.71 -8.80
CA MET A 346 -8.21 5.71 -7.74
C MET A 346 -6.94 4.89 -7.91
N PHE A 347 -5.99 5.06 -7.00
CA PHE A 347 -4.76 4.25 -6.96
C PHE A 347 -5.01 2.97 -6.15
N LEU A 348 -5.44 1.93 -6.84
CA LEU A 348 -5.70 0.64 -6.22
C LEU A 348 -4.42 -0.05 -5.75
N PRO A 349 -4.46 -0.83 -4.66
CA PRO A 349 -3.34 -1.67 -4.23
C PRO A 349 -2.79 -2.54 -5.36
N VAL A 350 -1.47 -2.65 -5.45
CA VAL A 350 -0.82 -3.58 -6.39
C VAL A 350 -0.93 -4.98 -5.82
N MET A 351 -1.70 -5.83 -6.51
CA MET A 351 -1.86 -7.23 -6.13
C MET A 351 -0.71 -8.09 -6.65
N ILE A 352 -0.40 -9.17 -5.93
CA ILE A 352 0.44 -10.24 -6.48
C ILE A 352 -0.50 -11.14 -7.26
N GLU A 353 -0.44 -11.04 -8.59
CA GLU A 353 -1.38 -11.70 -9.49
C GLU A 353 -0.70 -12.23 -10.75
N ASP A 354 -1.30 -13.21 -11.41
CA ASP A 354 -0.86 -13.71 -12.70
C ASP A 354 -1.16 -12.68 -13.79
N ARG A 355 -0.12 -12.05 -14.34
CA ARG A 355 -0.23 -11.02 -15.37
C ARG A 355 -0.63 -11.56 -16.77
N THR A 356 -0.67 -12.86 -16.96
CA THR A 356 -1.18 -13.46 -18.20
C THR A 356 -2.71 -13.47 -18.22
N ARG A 357 -3.34 -13.22 -17.07
CA ARG A 357 -4.78 -13.12 -16.87
C ARG A 357 -5.23 -11.65 -16.81
N LYS A 358 -6.54 -11.41 -16.90
CA LYS A 358 -7.12 -10.11 -16.55
C LYS A 358 -6.87 -9.82 -15.07
N SER A 359 -6.57 -8.56 -14.75
CA SER A 359 -6.29 -8.15 -13.37
C SER A 359 -7.37 -8.62 -12.39
N ALA A 360 -6.95 -9.05 -11.22
CA ALA A 360 -7.79 -9.48 -10.11
C ALA A 360 -8.89 -8.44 -9.76
N TRP A 361 -8.63 -7.17 -9.98
CA TRP A 361 -9.60 -6.08 -9.78
C TRP A 361 -10.78 -6.10 -10.75
N THR A 362 -10.71 -6.86 -11.85
CA THR A 362 -11.71 -6.78 -12.92
C THR A 362 -13.08 -7.28 -12.48
N MET A 363 -13.14 -8.38 -11.73
CA MET A 363 -14.40 -9.02 -11.37
C MET A 363 -15.27 -8.18 -10.42
N SER A 364 -14.68 -7.28 -9.63
CA SER A 364 -15.39 -6.42 -8.67
C SER A 364 -15.58 -4.97 -9.16
N THR A 365 -15.41 -4.72 -10.46
CA THR A 365 -15.54 -3.37 -11.04
C THR A 365 -16.92 -2.76 -10.78
N ALA A 366 -18.02 -3.53 -10.90
CA ALA A 366 -19.39 -3.03 -10.68
C ALA A 366 -19.59 -2.50 -9.24
N VAL A 367 -19.00 -3.15 -8.23
CA VAL A 367 -19.06 -2.70 -6.83
C VAL A 367 -18.40 -1.33 -6.67
N ARG A 368 -17.26 -1.11 -7.32
CA ARG A 368 -16.57 0.18 -7.28
C ARG A 368 -17.30 1.26 -8.08
N GLN A 369 -17.90 0.90 -9.22
CA GLN A 369 -18.76 1.83 -9.97
C GLN A 369 -19.91 2.35 -9.13
N LEU A 370 -20.61 1.47 -8.38
CA LEU A 370 -21.62 1.85 -7.42
C LEU A 370 -21.05 2.81 -6.36
N ALA A 371 -19.90 2.48 -5.79
CA ALA A 371 -19.24 3.34 -4.80
C ALA A 371 -18.94 4.73 -5.38
N TYR A 372 -18.38 4.81 -6.59
CA TYR A 372 -18.07 6.08 -7.26
C TYR A 372 -19.33 6.90 -7.57
N THR A 373 -20.42 6.24 -7.99
CA THR A 373 -21.70 6.93 -8.20
C THR A 373 -22.23 7.53 -6.89
N ILE A 374 -22.21 6.77 -5.79
CA ILE A 374 -22.68 7.27 -4.49
C ILE A 374 -21.78 8.39 -3.96
N MET A 375 -20.47 8.31 -4.14
CA MET A 375 -19.57 9.42 -3.79
C MET A 375 -19.94 10.72 -4.51
N GLN A 376 -20.36 10.65 -5.77
CA GLN A 376 -20.75 11.84 -6.53
C GLN A 376 -22.12 12.41 -6.16
N THR A 377 -22.89 11.76 -5.28
CA THR A 377 -24.17 12.34 -4.78
C THR A 377 -23.94 13.50 -3.82
N PHE A 378 -22.79 13.57 -3.18
CA PHE A 378 -22.43 14.68 -2.28
C PHE A 378 -21.43 15.68 -2.90
N ALA A 379 -21.04 15.47 -4.14
CA ALA A 379 -20.16 16.37 -4.89
C ALA A 379 -20.97 17.51 -5.53
N VAL A 380 -20.37 18.71 -5.58
CA VAL A 380 -20.96 19.85 -6.31
C VAL A 380 -20.90 19.63 -7.81
N HIS A 381 -19.78 19.10 -8.29
CA HIS A 381 -19.56 18.75 -9.69
C HIS A 381 -19.33 17.26 -9.84
N LYS A 382 -19.58 16.72 -11.03
CA LYS A 382 -19.50 15.29 -11.31
C LYS A 382 -18.47 14.99 -12.39
N SER A 383 -17.86 13.80 -12.32
CA SER A 383 -17.02 13.27 -13.36
C SER A 383 -17.62 11.97 -13.92
N PRO A 384 -17.82 11.82 -15.23
CA PRO A 384 -18.39 10.61 -15.81
C PRO A 384 -17.43 9.41 -15.76
N VAL A 385 -16.18 9.63 -15.34
CA VAL A 385 -15.11 8.63 -15.39
C VAL A 385 -14.23 8.73 -14.16
N VAL A 386 -13.82 7.57 -13.64
CA VAL A 386 -12.70 7.42 -12.68
C VAL A 386 -11.57 6.67 -13.37
N ILE A 387 -10.35 7.15 -13.24
CA ILE A 387 -9.16 6.44 -13.72
C ILE A 387 -8.64 5.54 -12.60
N GLU A 388 -8.74 4.23 -12.79
CA GLU A 388 -8.16 3.25 -11.86
C GLU A 388 -6.70 2.97 -12.23
N TYR A 389 -5.78 3.36 -11.39
CA TYR A 389 -4.37 2.97 -11.46
C TYR A 389 -4.16 1.70 -10.65
N ARG A 390 -3.83 0.62 -11.34
CA ARG A 390 -3.55 -0.70 -10.80
C ARG A 390 -2.29 -1.26 -11.48
N LEU A 391 -2.01 -2.55 -11.37
CA LEU A 391 -0.88 -3.11 -12.10
C LEU A 391 -1.00 -2.77 -13.59
N LEU A 392 0.00 -2.05 -14.14
CA LEU A 392 -0.10 -1.43 -15.45
C LEU A 392 0.14 -2.46 -16.57
N GLU A 393 -0.68 -2.40 -17.61
CA GLU A 393 -0.49 -3.22 -18.81
C GLU A 393 0.72 -2.71 -19.61
N ALA A 394 1.46 -3.63 -20.24
CA ALA A 394 2.69 -3.30 -20.95
C ALA A 394 2.47 -2.35 -22.16
N SER A 395 1.25 -2.31 -22.72
CA SER A 395 0.92 -1.52 -23.89
C SER A 395 0.75 -0.02 -23.62
N ASN A 396 0.44 0.39 -22.39
CA ASN A 396 0.32 1.80 -22.03
C ASN A 396 0.58 2.04 -20.53
N PRO A 397 1.86 2.11 -20.15
CA PRO A 397 2.26 2.05 -18.73
C PRO A 397 1.88 3.27 -17.88
N LEU A 398 1.42 4.36 -18.49
CA LEU A 398 1.09 5.60 -17.75
C LEU A 398 -0.40 5.94 -17.74
N MET A 399 -1.21 5.24 -18.54
CA MET A 399 -2.66 5.45 -18.57
C MET A 399 -3.37 4.39 -17.74
N GLY A 400 -3.98 4.79 -16.63
CA GLY A 400 -4.85 3.93 -15.85
C GLY A 400 -6.07 3.46 -16.66
N ARG A 401 -6.80 2.47 -16.13
CA ARG A 401 -8.04 1.99 -16.75
C ARG A 401 -9.16 2.99 -16.52
N ARG A 402 -9.81 3.41 -17.59
CA ARG A 402 -11.05 4.21 -17.52
C ARG A 402 -12.19 3.33 -17.01
N VAL A 403 -12.86 3.80 -15.97
CA VAL A 403 -14.07 3.18 -15.39
C VAL A 403 -15.17 4.23 -15.50
N ASN A 404 -16.19 3.94 -16.31
CA ASN A 404 -17.33 4.81 -16.44
C ASN A 404 -18.14 4.78 -15.14
N VAL A 405 -18.58 5.93 -14.68
CA VAL A 405 -19.48 6.07 -13.53
C VAL A 405 -20.91 6.02 -14.07
N PRO A 406 -21.70 5.01 -13.71
CA PRO A 406 -23.08 4.92 -14.17
C PRO A 406 -23.95 6.03 -13.55
N GLU A 407 -25.05 6.33 -14.20
CA GLU A 407 -26.08 7.20 -13.65
C GLU A 407 -26.68 6.58 -12.38
N LEU A 408 -27.16 7.44 -11.46
CA LEU A 408 -27.63 7.01 -10.15
C LEU A 408 -28.70 5.92 -10.23
N GLU A 409 -29.64 6.03 -11.15
CA GLU A 409 -30.73 5.07 -11.31
C GLU A 409 -30.23 3.68 -11.70
N GLU A 410 -29.24 3.58 -12.64
CA GLU A 410 -28.61 2.31 -12.99
C GLU A 410 -27.79 1.74 -11.84
N ALA A 411 -27.06 2.60 -11.12
CA ALA A 411 -26.30 2.19 -9.94
C ALA A 411 -27.22 1.64 -8.84
N LEU A 412 -28.40 2.22 -8.64
CA LEU A 412 -29.39 1.71 -7.68
C LEU A 412 -29.96 0.35 -8.11
N ARG A 413 -30.27 0.14 -9.41
CA ARG A 413 -30.68 -1.18 -9.92
C ARG A 413 -29.57 -2.25 -9.70
N GLN A 414 -28.30 -1.86 -9.86
CA GLN A 414 -27.19 -2.76 -9.55
C GLN A 414 -27.09 -3.05 -8.04
N CYS A 415 -27.35 -2.04 -7.21
CA CYS A 415 -27.37 -2.18 -5.76
C CYS A 415 -28.45 -3.18 -5.31
N ASP A 416 -29.66 -3.09 -5.84
CA ASP A 416 -30.74 -4.04 -5.55
C ASP A 416 -30.35 -5.47 -5.90
N ARG A 417 -29.76 -5.69 -7.10
CA ARG A 417 -29.26 -7.01 -7.51
C ARG A 417 -28.17 -7.55 -6.57
N LEU A 418 -27.26 -6.69 -6.10
CA LEU A 418 -26.22 -7.08 -5.13
C LEU A 418 -26.85 -7.48 -3.79
N VAL A 419 -27.80 -6.71 -3.29
CA VAL A 419 -28.53 -7.01 -2.05
C VAL A 419 -29.24 -8.35 -2.15
N ASP A 420 -29.98 -8.59 -3.23
CA ASP A 420 -30.68 -9.85 -3.44
C ASP A 420 -29.72 -11.04 -3.50
N THR A 421 -28.58 -10.89 -4.19
CA THR A 421 -27.55 -11.93 -4.24
C THR A 421 -26.98 -12.24 -2.86
N LEU A 422 -26.62 -11.20 -2.08
CA LEU A 422 -26.10 -11.37 -0.73
C LEU A 422 -27.11 -12.03 0.21
N LYS A 423 -28.41 -11.66 0.13
CA LYS A 423 -29.49 -12.30 0.87
C LYS A 423 -29.62 -13.79 0.51
N GLN A 424 -29.56 -14.11 -0.78
CA GLN A 424 -29.65 -15.50 -1.23
C GLN A 424 -28.46 -16.33 -0.75
N ILE A 425 -27.25 -15.78 -0.76
CA ILE A 425 -26.04 -16.40 -0.21
C ILE A 425 -26.22 -16.60 1.30
N ALA A 426 -26.57 -15.56 2.04
CA ALA A 426 -26.73 -15.63 3.50
C ALA A 426 -27.80 -16.65 3.94
N LYS A 427 -28.87 -16.83 3.16
CA LYS A 427 -29.92 -17.83 3.42
C LYS A 427 -29.44 -19.26 3.27
N ARG A 428 -28.46 -19.52 2.38
CA ARG A 428 -28.03 -20.88 2.03
C ARG A 428 -26.71 -21.28 2.66
N ILE A 429 -25.87 -20.30 3.01
CA ILE A 429 -24.49 -20.54 3.46
C ILE A 429 -24.32 -20.00 4.87
N PRO A 430 -24.06 -20.87 5.86
CA PRO A 430 -23.77 -20.46 7.22
C PRO A 430 -22.35 -19.90 7.31
N GLY A 431 -22.16 -18.90 8.19
CA GLY A 431 -20.85 -18.30 8.47
C GLY A 431 -20.48 -17.18 7.50
N VAL A 432 -20.14 -16.01 8.07
CA VAL A 432 -19.90 -14.77 7.32
C VAL A 432 -18.71 -14.90 6.36
N ASP A 433 -17.63 -15.54 6.78
CA ASP A 433 -16.43 -15.70 5.95
C ASP A 433 -16.72 -16.55 4.71
N MET A 434 -17.54 -17.62 4.87
CA MET A 434 -17.96 -18.46 3.75
C MET A 434 -18.93 -17.74 2.82
N GLN A 435 -19.75 -16.82 3.33
CA GLN A 435 -20.62 -15.96 2.50
C GLN A 435 -19.80 -15.03 1.60
N TRP A 436 -18.75 -14.42 2.13
CA TRP A 436 -17.86 -13.55 1.34
C TRP A 436 -17.05 -14.34 0.31
N LEU A 437 -16.59 -15.56 0.67
CA LEU A 437 -15.95 -16.45 -0.30
C LEU A 437 -16.91 -16.89 -1.41
N ALA A 438 -18.15 -17.25 -1.05
CA ALA A 438 -19.19 -17.59 -2.02
C ALA A 438 -19.51 -16.42 -2.95
N PHE A 439 -19.53 -15.21 -2.44
CA PHE A 439 -19.72 -14.02 -3.27
C PHE A 439 -18.53 -13.79 -4.24
N ALA A 440 -17.30 -14.04 -3.80
CA ALA A 440 -16.14 -13.96 -4.68
C ALA A 440 -16.19 -15.03 -5.78
N ILE A 441 -16.63 -16.27 -5.45
CA ILE A 441 -16.89 -17.34 -6.42
C ILE A 441 -18.00 -16.91 -7.40
N TYR A 442 -19.10 -16.32 -6.90
CA TYR A 442 -20.16 -15.77 -7.74
C TYR A 442 -19.61 -14.75 -8.76
N GLN A 443 -18.79 -13.81 -8.33
CA GLN A 443 -18.19 -12.82 -9.23
C GLN A 443 -17.27 -13.46 -10.27
N ASP A 444 -16.47 -14.47 -9.89
CA ASP A 444 -15.61 -15.20 -10.83
C ASP A 444 -16.44 -15.98 -11.87
N VAL A 445 -17.53 -16.62 -11.45
CA VAL A 445 -18.45 -17.32 -12.36
C VAL A 445 -19.11 -16.34 -13.33
N VAL A 446 -19.64 -15.21 -12.86
CA VAL A 446 -20.27 -14.18 -13.71
C VAL A 446 -19.29 -13.64 -14.74
N LEU A 447 -18.06 -13.27 -14.30
CA LEU A 447 -17.04 -12.75 -15.20
C LEU A 447 -16.63 -13.82 -16.23
N SER A 448 -16.42 -15.05 -15.79
CA SER A 448 -15.98 -16.15 -16.65
C SER A 448 -17.04 -16.54 -17.67
N SER A 449 -18.32 -16.55 -17.27
CA SER A 449 -19.43 -16.78 -18.20
C SER A 449 -19.52 -15.70 -19.29
N SER A 450 -19.28 -14.44 -18.92
CA SER A 450 -19.25 -13.33 -19.91
C SER A 450 -18.08 -13.40 -20.88
N GLU A 451 -17.06 -14.18 -20.57
CA GLU A 451 -15.84 -14.41 -21.35
C GLU A 451 -15.79 -15.79 -22.00
N GLU A 452 -16.85 -16.58 -21.89
CA GLU A 452 -16.95 -17.96 -22.43
C GLU A 452 -15.78 -18.84 -21.98
N ARG A 453 -15.33 -18.70 -20.72
CA ARG A 453 -14.22 -19.47 -20.15
C ARG A 453 -14.62 -20.18 -18.85
N LEU A 454 -13.87 -21.21 -18.50
CA LEU A 454 -14.05 -21.91 -17.23
C LEU A 454 -13.69 -21.00 -16.05
N PRO A 455 -14.55 -20.87 -15.01
CA PRO A 455 -14.22 -20.13 -13.80
C PRO A 455 -12.97 -20.68 -13.11
N LEU A 456 -12.11 -19.77 -12.64
CA LEU A 456 -10.88 -20.14 -11.94
C LEU A 456 -11.18 -20.86 -10.62
N SER A 457 -12.19 -20.37 -9.89
CA SER A 457 -12.68 -20.99 -8.65
C SER A 457 -13.12 -22.44 -8.87
N ALA A 458 -13.89 -22.74 -9.93
CA ALA A 458 -14.33 -24.09 -10.26
C ALA A 458 -13.14 -25.02 -10.52
N SER A 459 -12.16 -24.55 -11.30
CA SER A 459 -10.93 -25.30 -11.58
C SER A 459 -10.14 -25.62 -10.32
N LEU A 460 -10.03 -24.66 -9.39
CA LEU A 460 -9.29 -24.82 -8.14
C LEU A 460 -10.00 -25.74 -7.15
N ILE A 461 -11.32 -25.64 -7.02
CA ILE A 461 -12.14 -26.55 -6.19
C ILE A 461 -11.98 -28.00 -6.67
N ALA A 462 -12.05 -28.20 -8.00
CA ALA A 462 -11.86 -29.57 -8.55
C ALA A 462 -10.45 -30.12 -8.35
N LYS A 463 -9.41 -29.25 -8.38
CA LYS A 463 -8.03 -29.64 -8.05
C LYS A 463 -7.90 -29.98 -6.57
N ALA A 464 -8.44 -29.17 -5.67
CA ALA A 464 -8.39 -29.43 -4.23
C ALA A 464 -8.95 -30.80 -3.85
N LYS A 465 -9.96 -31.30 -4.60
CA LYS A 465 -10.57 -32.62 -4.43
C LYS A 465 -9.69 -33.77 -4.90
N ARG A 466 -8.84 -33.57 -5.92
CA ARG A 466 -8.08 -34.63 -6.60
C ARG A 466 -6.67 -34.83 -6.08
N GLU A 467 -6.08 -33.77 -5.47
CA GLU A 467 -4.66 -33.78 -5.15
C GLU A 467 -4.38 -33.92 -3.66
N SER A 468 -3.85 -35.10 -3.30
CA SER A 468 -2.97 -35.30 -2.14
C SER A 468 -1.58 -34.71 -2.39
N ASP A 469 -1.48 -33.65 -3.24
CA ASP A 469 -0.29 -33.34 -4.02
C ASP A 469 0.59 -32.23 -3.44
N ASP A 470 1.79 -32.10 -4.00
CA ASP A 470 2.93 -31.24 -3.63
C ASP A 470 2.53 -29.98 -2.83
N ARG A 471 2.33 -30.16 -1.51
CA ARG A 471 1.98 -29.09 -0.58
C ARG A 471 3.11 -28.09 -0.38
N SER A 472 4.21 -28.22 -1.14
CA SER A 472 5.38 -27.36 -1.00
C SER A 472 5.24 -25.99 -1.70
N LYS A 473 4.28 -25.85 -2.63
CA LYS A 473 4.15 -24.64 -3.47
C LYS A 473 2.72 -24.16 -3.64
N HIS A 474 2.58 -22.84 -3.87
CA HIS A 474 1.36 -22.20 -4.35
C HIS A 474 1.47 -21.94 -5.85
N SER A 475 0.56 -22.50 -6.65
CA SER A 475 0.48 -22.22 -8.09
C SER A 475 0.03 -20.77 -8.35
N TRP A 476 0.32 -20.24 -9.55
CA TRP A 476 -0.17 -18.94 -9.96
C TRP A 476 -1.69 -18.85 -10.00
N ASP A 477 -2.39 -19.94 -10.25
CA ASP A 477 -3.85 -20.01 -10.18
C ASP A 477 -4.36 -19.68 -8.77
N ILE A 478 -3.75 -20.30 -7.73
CA ILE A 478 -4.09 -20.06 -6.32
C ILE A 478 -3.75 -18.64 -5.91
N ILE A 479 -2.56 -18.14 -6.31
CA ILE A 479 -2.11 -16.78 -6.02
C ILE A 479 -3.07 -15.77 -6.65
N HIS A 480 -3.44 -15.97 -7.91
CA HIS A 480 -4.35 -15.08 -8.62
C HIS A 480 -5.77 -15.09 -8.03
N PHE A 481 -6.30 -16.25 -7.66
CA PHE A 481 -7.61 -16.35 -7.04
C PHE A 481 -7.65 -15.68 -5.65
N ALA A 482 -6.60 -15.87 -4.83
CA ALA A 482 -6.48 -15.15 -3.57
C ALA A 482 -6.49 -13.62 -3.79
N ALA A 483 -5.78 -13.14 -4.82
CA ALA A 483 -5.81 -11.73 -5.20
C ALA A 483 -7.20 -11.26 -5.64
N GLN A 484 -7.96 -12.09 -6.36
CA GLN A 484 -9.35 -11.79 -6.76
C GLN A 484 -10.27 -11.67 -5.54
N VAL A 485 -10.20 -12.61 -4.59
CA VAL A 485 -11.00 -12.55 -3.36
C VAL A 485 -10.70 -11.27 -2.57
N GLN A 486 -9.42 -10.95 -2.37
CA GLN A 486 -9.00 -9.75 -1.66
C GLN A 486 -9.40 -8.46 -2.39
N ALA A 487 -9.32 -8.42 -3.72
CA ALA A 487 -9.77 -7.30 -4.53
C ALA A 487 -11.29 -7.08 -4.43
N SER A 488 -12.06 -8.17 -4.35
CA SER A 488 -13.51 -8.13 -4.11
C SER A 488 -13.83 -7.51 -2.74
N LEU A 489 -13.22 -8.03 -1.69
CA LEU A 489 -13.41 -7.52 -0.32
C LEU A 489 -13.02 -6.04 -0.20
N TYR A 490 -11.91 -5.63 -0.83
CA TYR A 490 -11.52 -4.23 -0.81
C TYR A 490 -12.48 -3.32 -1.61
N SER A 491 -13.07 -3.83 -2.70
CA SER A 491 -14.09 -3.10 -3.44
C SER A 491 -15.34 -2.86 -2.59
N PHE A 492 -15.75 -3.83 -1.78
CA PHE A 492 -16.81 -3.65 -0.80
C PHE A 492 -16.41 -2.69 0.33
N ARG A 493 -15.14 -2.69 0.75
CA ARG A 493 -14.63 -1.70 1.71
C ARG A 493 -14.72 -0.28 1.14
N ILE A 494 -14.38 -0.09 -0.15
CA ILE A 494 -14.58 1.20 -0.83
C ILE A 494 -16.06 1.59 -0.81
N ALA A 495 -16.97 0.68 -1.16
CA ALA A 495 -18.40 0.94 -1.16
C ALA A 495 -18.91 1.28 0.25
N LYS A 496 -18.54 0.48 1.26
CA LYS A 496 -18.92 0.73 2.66
C LYS A 496 -18.54 2.14 3.10
N GLN A 497 -17.27 2.50 2.93
CA GLN A 497 -16.78 3.80 3.38
C GLN A 497 -17.34 4.97 2.55
N ALA A 498 -17.62 4.77 1.25
CA ALA A 498 -18.38 5.73 0.45
C ALA A 498 -19.78 5.95 1.01
N PHE A 499 -20.45 4.89 1.46
CA PHE A 499 -21.78 4.97 2.06
C PHE A 499 -21.73 5.60 3.46
N ASP A 500 -20.69 5.32 4.26
CA ASP A 500 -20.46 5.98 5.56
C ASP A 500 -20.38 7.52 5.36
N VAL A 501 -19.62 7.97 4.36
CA VAL A 501 -19.50 9.40 4.03
C VAL A 501 -20.81 9.97 3.51
N ALA A 502 -21.47 9.30 2.57
CA ALA A 502 -22.73 9.74 2.03
C ALA A 502 -23.84 9.83 3.10
N ALA A 503 -23.88 8.87 4.03
CA ALA A 503 -24.82 8.89 5.16
C ALA A 503 -24.60 10.08 6.11
N SER A 504 -23.38 10.60 6.19
CA SER A 504 -23.05 11.78 7.00
C SER A 504 -23.34 13.11 6.31
N LEU A 505 -23.22 13.16 4.98
CA LEU A 505 -23.34 14.38 4.18
C LEU A 505 -24.73 14.57 3.55
N CYS A 506 -25.45 13.50 3.29
CA CYS A 506 -26.77 13.52 2.66
C CYS A 506 -27.88 13.33 3.72
N PRO A 507 -29.06 13.94 3.52
CA PRO A 507 -30.17 13.81 4.46
C PRO A 507 -30.66 12.37 4.65
N SER A 508 -30.60 11.54 3.60
CA SER A 508 -30.91 10.11 3.65
C SER A 508 -30.24 9.38 2.50
N LEU A 509 -29.80 8.13 2.76
CA LEU A 509 -29.37 7.22 1.70
C LEU A 509 -30.59 6.60 0.98
N PRO A 510 -30.50 6.33 -0.34
CA PRO A 510 -31.49 5.52 -1.04
C PRO A 510 -31.72 4.18 -0.33
N PRO A 511 -32.97 3.64 -0.33
CA PRO A 511 -33.27 2.40 0.41
C PRO A 511 -32.36 1.23 0.09
N ALA A 512 -32.10 0.96 -1.20
CA ALA A 512 -31.19 -0.11 -1.63
C ALA A 512 -29.77 0.09 -1.09
N VAL A 513 -29.23 1.31 -1.12
CA VAL A 513 -27.88 1.64 -0.61
C VAL A 513 -27.85 1.46 0.90
N ARG A 514 -28.89 1.86 1.62
CA ARG A 514 -28.97 1.67 3.08
C ARG A 514 -28.99 0.19 3.45
N GLU A 515 -29.71 -0.62 2.68
CA GLU A 515 -29.77 -2.06 2.91
C GLU A 515 -28.44 -2.73 2.62
N LEU A 516 -27.79 -2.40 1.49
CA LEU A 516 -26.44 -2.88 1.19
C LEU A 516 -25.43 -2.45 2.27
N HIS A 517 -25.50 -1.20 2.72
CA HIS A 517 -24.66 -0.69 3.80
C HIS A 517 -24.80 -1.50 5.09
N GLY A 518 -26.04 -1.92 5.42
CA GLY A 518 -26.30 -2.85 6.52
C GLY A 518 -25.58 -4.19 6.36
N HIS A 519 -25.62 -4.79 5.17
CA HIS A 519 -24.87 -6.02 4.88
C HIS A 519 -23.35 -5.82 5.00
N LEU A 520 -22.83 -4.68 4.54
CA LEU A 520 -21.40 -4.37 4.58
C LEU A 520 -20.87 -4.14 6.01
N SER A 521 -21.72 -3.98 7.02
CA SER A 521 -21.30 -3.92 8.42
C SER A 521 -20.65 -5.22 8.90
N ALA A 522 -20.97 -6.35 8.27
CA ALA A 522 -20.39 -7.66 8.54
C ALA A 522 -19.11 -7.95 7.72
N LEU A 523 -18.56 -6.97 7.00
CA LEU A 523 -17.31 -7.14 6.26
C LEU A 523 -16.15 -7.39 7.25
N PRO A 524 -15.39 -8.49 7.09
CA PRO A 524 -14.28 -8.80 7.99
C PRO A 524 -13.17 -7.74 7.90
N PRO A 525 -12.41 -7.51 8.98
CA PRO A 525 -11.24 -6.66 8.97
C PRO A 525 -10.18 -7.21 8.00
N ILE A 526 -9.33 -6.32 7.47
CA ILE A 526 -8.31 -6.70 6.46
C ILE A 526 -7.37 -7.81 6.97
N ALA A 527 -7.09 -7.81 8.28
CA ALA A 527 -6.21 -8.81 8.89
C ALA A 527 -6.75 -10.25 8.82
N ASP A 528 -8.06 -10.41 8.65
CA ASP A 528 -8.75 -11.69 8.63
C ASP A 528 -9.09 -12.15 7.21
N TRP A 529 -8.73 -11.38 6.18
CA TRP A 529 -9.01 -11.74 4.79
C TRP A 529 -8.24 -12.98 4.35
N PRO A 530 -8.82 -13.80 3.45
CA PRO A 530 -8.14 -14.95 2.89
C PRO A 530 -6.79 -14.55 2.26
N THR A 531 -5.75 -15.27 2.64
CA THR A 531 -4.38 -15.12 2.12
C THR A 531 -4.05 -16.26 1.16
N VAL A 532 -2.93 -16.13 0.43
CA VAL A 532 -2.46 -17.23 -0.43
C VAL A 532 -2.19 -18.50 0.40
N GLU A 533 -1.77 -18.37 1.66
CA GLU A 533 -1.44 -19.49 2.53
C GLU A 533 -2.68 -20.30 2.94
N ASN A 534 -3.82 -19.63 3.22
CA ASN A 534 -5.03 -20.30 3.71
C ASN A 534 -6.13 -20.50 2.65
N ILE A 535 -6.02 -19.88 1.46
CA ILE A 535 -7.07 -19.95 0.43
C ILE A 535 -7.32 -21.40 -0.05
N SER A 536 -6.29 -22.25 -0.11
CA SER A 536 -6.44 -23.64 -0.49
C SER A 536 -7.30 -24.42 0.49
N GLN A 537 -7.16 -24.15 1.79
CA GLN A 537 -8.00 -24.74 2.83
C GLN A 537 -9.43 -24.22 2.74
N ALA A 538 -9.59 -22.91 2.51
CA ALA A 538 -10.91 -22.30 2.31
C ALA A 538 -11.64 -22.91 1.10
N LEU A 539 -10.92 -23.22 0.01
CA LEU A 539 -11.49 -23.89 -1.17
C LEU A 539 -11.89 -25.35 -0.91
N ALA A 540 -11.14 -26.09 -0.07
CA ALA A 540 -11.52 -27.44 0.34
C ALA A 540 -12.83 -27.42 1.15
N VAL A 541 -12.94 -26.50 2.12
CA VAL A 541 -14.19 -26.29 2.88
C VAL A 541 -15.33 -25.83 1.95
N ALA A 542 -15.03 -25.01 0.93
CA ALA A 542 -16.01 -24.58 -0.07
C ALA A 542 -16.57 -25.75 -0.89
N ASP A 543 -15.76 -26.75 -1.22
CA ASP A 543 -16.23 -27.98 -1.89
C ASP A 543 -17.17 -28.81 -0.99
N GLU A 544 -16.76 -29.03 0.26
CA GLU A 544 -17.60 -29.74 1.27
C GLU A 544 -18.94 -29.02 1.49
N ALA A 545 -18.93 -27.68 1.55
CA ALA A 545 -20.11 -26.85 1.69
C ALA A 545 -20.90 -26.65 0.38
N LYS A 546 -20.46 -27.25 -0.72
CA LYS A 546 -21.09 -27.17 -2.06
C LYS A 546 -21.30 -25.72 -2.53
N LEU A 547 -20.35 -24.83 -2.27
CA LEU A 547 -20.49 -23.40 -2.60
C LEU A 547 -20.66 -23.17 -4.11
N LEU A 548 -19.96 -23.93 -4.95
CA LEU A 548 -20.05 -23.77 -6.41
C LEU A 548 -21.45 -24.10 -6.92
N SER A 549 -22.04 -25.22 -6.50
CA SER A 549 -23.42 -25.58 -6.88
C SER A 549 -24.43 -24.57 -6.33
N THR A 550 -24.25 -24.10 -5.10
CA THR A 550 -25.09 -23.05 -4.53
C THR A 550 -25.02 -21.75 -5.36
N VAL A 551 -23.84 -21.38 -5.84
CA VAL A 551 -23.65 -20.19 -6.69
C VAL A 551 -24.30 -20.37 -8.07
N THR A 552 -24.15 -21.55 -8.70
CA THR A 552 -24.81 -21.84 -10.00
C THR A 552 -26.34 -21.83 -9.87
N ASP A 553 -26.89 -22.34 -8.77
CA ASP A 553 -28.31 -22.29 -8.47
C ASP A 553 -28.82 -20.84 -8.29
N ILE A 554 -28.05 -19.98 -7.60
CA ILE A 554 -28.39 -18.55 -7.45
C ILE A 554 -28.39 -17.84 -8.80
N LEU A 555 -27.44 -18.21 -9.69
CA LEU A 555 -27.35 -17.64 -11.03
C LEU A 555 -28.38 -18.23 -12.01
N GLY A 556 -29.04 -19.34 -11.67
CA GLY A 556 -29.94 -20.06 -12.56
C GLY A 556 -29.24 -20.64 -13.80
N ILE A 557 -27.97 -21.00 -13.66
CA ILE A 557 -27.18 -21.60 -14.74
C ILE A 557 -26.93 -23.09 -14.49
N PRO A 558 -26.72 -23.92 -15.56
CA PRO A 558 -26.36 -25.32 -15.42
C PRO A 558 -25.10 -25.51 -14.55
N GLU A 559 -24.99 -26.69 -13.94
CA GLU A 559 -23.78 -27.07 -13.21
C GLU A 559 -22.55 -27.00 -14.13
N ILE A 560 -21.43 -26.44 -13.60
CA ILE A 560 -20.23 -26.21 -14.37
C ILE A 560 -19.50 -27.52 -14.59
N GLU A 561 -19.50 -28.03 -15.82
CA GLU A 561 -18.73 -29.20 -16.19
C GLU A 561 -17.22 -28.87 -16.19
N ILE A 562 -16.47 -29.59 -15.37
CA ILE A 562 -15.02 -29.44 -15.29
C ILE A 562 -14.39 -30.58 -16.10
N PRO A 563 -13.73 -30.29 -17.25
CA PRO A 563 -13.13 -31.31 -18.08
C PRO A 563 -12.13 -32.17 -17.30
N GLU A 564 -12.23 -33.48 -17.43
CA GLU A 564 -11.20 -34.38 -16.91
C GLU A 564 -9.88 -34.14 -17.64
N GLN A 565 -8.83 -33.78 -16.90
CA GLN A 565 -7.49 -33.71 -17.51
C GLN A 565 -7.12 -35.13 -18.00
N PRO A 566 -6.64 -35.27 -19.26
CA PRO A 566 -6.18 -36.55 -19.75
C PRO A 566 -5.10 -37.09 -18.81
N LYS A 567 -5.32 -38.28 -18.27
CA LYS A 567 -4.34 -38.97 -17.41
C LYS A 567 -3.02 -38.99 -18.15
N LYS A 568 -1.97 -38.35 -17.56
CA LYS A 568 -0.60 -38.47 -18.09
C LYS A 568 -0.32 -39.97 -18.27
N ARG A 569 -0.21 -40.41 -19.52
CA ARG A 569 0.26 -41.76 -19.82
C ARG A 569 1.62 -41.89 -19.14
N LYS A 570 1.73 -42.78 -18.15
CA LYS A 570 3.03 -43.24 -17.65
C LYS A 570 3.80 -43.70 -18.87
N SER A 571 4.85 -43.00 -19.25
CA SER A 571 5.79 -43.50 -20.26
C SER A 571 6.34 -44.81 -19.70
N GLY A 572 5.89 -45.92 -20.27
CA GLY A 572 6.46 -47.23 -19.95
C GLY A 572 7.93 -47.21 -20.31
N ASP A 573 8.74 -47.78 -19.45
CA ASP A 573 10.14 -48.05 -19.67
C ASP A 573 10.35 -48.75 -21.01
N GLY A 574 10.90 -48.02 -21.95
CA GLY A 574 11.35 -48.51 -23.24
C GLY A 574 12.78 -47.99 -23.45
N PHE A 575 13.75 -48.77 -22.97
CA PHE A 575 15.16 -48.60 -23.33
C PHE A 575 15.30 -48.65 -24.85
N SER A 576 15.60 -47.52 -25.49
CA SER A 576 16.28 -47.52 -26.79
C SER A 576 17.41 -46.46 -26.76
N ARG A 577 18.60 -47.03 -26.75
CA ARG A 577 19.88 -46.39 -26.97
C ARG A 577 19.84 -45.62 -28.30
N ARG A 578 19.86 -44.28 -28.27
CA ARG A 578 20.13 -43.46 -29.45
C ARG A 578 21.39 -42.67 -29.27
N GLU A 579 22.18 -42.70 -30.33
CA GLU A 579 23.52 -42.16 -30.52
C GLU A 579 23.65 -40.67 -30.26
N ARG A 580 24.84 -40.30 -29.78
CA ARG A 580 25.23 -38.90 -29.53
C ARG A 580 25.40 -38.14 -30.84
N GLY A 581 24.52 -37.17 -31.09
CA GLY A 581 24.76 -36.13 -32.10
C GLY A 581 25.57 -34.94 -31.50
N PRO A 582 26.17 -34.08 -32.36
CA PRO A 582 27.21 -33.13 -31.93
C PRO A 582 26.70 -32.01 -31.05
N LYS A 583 27.55 -31.60 -30.09
CA LYS A 583 27.33 -30.53 -29.13
C LYS A 583 27.06 -29.20 -29.83
N ARG A 584 25.93 -28.56 -29.52
CA ARG A 584 25.67 -27.15 -29.84
C ARG A 584 26.52 -26.25 -28.95
N PRO A 585 26.99 -25.08 -29.44
CA PRO A 585 27.79 -24.15 -28.64
C PRO A 585 26.96 -23.48 -27.54
N ALA A 586 27.64 -23.14 -26.44
CA ALA A 586 27.06 -22.54 -25.23
C ALA A 586 26.31 -21.24 -25.56
N SER A 587 25.11 -21.10 -24.99
CA SER A 587 24.31 -19.88 -25.10
C SER A 587 25.02 -18.71 -24.44
N ILE A 588 25.16 -17.63 -25.16
CA ILE A 588 25.66 -16.34 -24.69
C ILE A 588 24.69 -15.81 -23.62
N ASN A 589 25.25 -15.45 -22.47
CA ASN A 589 24.54 -14.85 -21.34
C ASN A 589 23.87 -13.52 -21.75
N PRO A 590 22.54 -13.38 -21.71
CA PRO A 590 21.85 -12.15 -22.13
C PRO A 590 22.12 -10.93 -21.24
N PHE A 591 22.85 -11.09 -20.13
CA PHE A 591 23.16 -10.00 -19.21
C PHE A 591 24.51 -9.30 -19.48
N SER A 592 25.26 -9.69 -20.50
CA SER A 592 26.52 -9.04 -20.87
C SER A 592 26.35 -7.66 -21.52
N VAL A 593 25.11 -7.26 -21.86
CA VAL A 593 24.82 -5.98 -22.53
C VAL A 593 24.65 -4.81 -21.56
N LEU A 594 24.55 -5.07 -20.24
CA LEU A 594 24.36 -4.03 -19.24
C LEU A 594 25.64 -3.49 -18.60
N SER A 595 26.82 -3.99 -18.99
CA SER A 595 28.11 -3.53 -18.46
C SER A 595 28.73 -2.35 -19.25
N HIS A 596 28.08 -1.85 -20.32
CA HIS A 596 28.61 -0.77 -21.18
C HIS A 596 27.83 0.54 -21.16
N VAL A 597 26.94 0.78 -20.19
CA VAL A 597 26.22 2.06 -20.05
C VAL A 597 26.57 2.75 -18.72
N ASN A 598 27.87 2.84 -18.43
CA ASN A 598 28.37 3.72 -17.36
C ASN A 598 29.80 4.16 -17.69
N ARG A 599 30.00 4.81 -18.82
CA ARG A 599 31.11 5.74 -19.08
C ARG A 599 30.62 6.64 -20.20
N ASP A 600 30.14 7.81 -19.79
CA ASP A 600 30.33 9.15 -20.35
C ASP A 600 29.40 10.12 -19.59
#